data_691c6fc1fcb4c2cada359cdcda1f95b5
#
_entry.id   691c6fc1fcb4c2cada359cdcda1f95b5
#
_cell.length_a   1.000
_cell.length_b   1.000
_cell.length_c   1.000
_cell.angle_alpha   90.00
_cell.angle_beta   90.00
_cell.angle_gamma   90.00
#
_symmetry.space_group_name_H-M   'P 1'
#
loop_
_entity.id
_entity.type
_entity.pdbx_description
1 polymer ?
#
loop_
_entity_poly.entity_id
_entity_poly.type
_entity_poly.pdbx_seq_one_letter_code
_entity_poly.pdbx_strand_id
1 'polypeptide(L)'
;MAMETALLNCSVSEVIQLLKKLLKREGYEIENIDPHETIVIAYRSGKLFSKKKRVMFQISSPDSSLTRIDVTATIEGRKKSKEDEEALEEKIVSRIYYYIQ
;
A
#
# COMPACT_ATOMS: atom_id res chain seq x y z
N MET A 1 -15.32 4.16 5.43
CA MET A 1 -14.10 4.14 4.63
C MET A 1 -13.29 2.91 5.00
N ALA A 2 -13.04 2.05 4.04
CA ALA A 2 -12.29 0.84 4.32
C ALA A 2 -10.80 1.16 4.42
N MET A 3 -10.15 0.55 5.35
CA MET A 3 -8.71 0.65 5.53
C MET A 3 -8.25 -0.69 6.08
N GLU A 4 -7.28 -1.30 5.40
CA GLU A 4 -6.71 -2.55 5.86
C GLU A 4 -5.40 -2.29 6.57
N THR A 5 -5.12 -3.07 7.58
CA THR A 5 -3.94 -2.90 8.41
C THR A 5 -3.10 -4.16 8.41
N ALA A 6 -1.79 -3.98 8.26
CA ALA A 6 -0.82 -5.06 8.41
C ALA A 6 0.08 -4.75 9.60
N LEU A 7 0.39 -5.77 10.40
CA LEU A 7 1.32 -5.66 11.51
C LEU A 7 2.50 -6.59 11.24
N LEU A 8 3.71 -6.04 11.24
CA LEU A 8 4.90 -6.77 10.85
C LEU A 8 5.98 -6.68 11.92
N ASN A 9 6.66 -7.80 12.17
CA ASN A 9 7.77 -7.87 13.12
C ASN A 9 9.09 -7.48 12.44
N CYS A 10 9.14 -6.23 11.97
CA CYS A 10 10.35 -5.72 11.33
C CYS A 10 10.42 -4.21 11.49
N SER A 11 11.56 -3.61 11.15
CA SER A 11 11.76 -2.18 11.29
C SER A 11 11.05 -1.42 10.17
N VAL A 12 10.82 -0.13 10.39
CA VAL A 12 10.23 0.77 9.38
C VAL A 12 11.08 0.75 8.12
N SER A 13 12.40 0.78 8.26
CA SER A 13 13.33 0.75 7.13
C SER A 13 13.15 -0.51 6.28
N GLU A 14 13.05 -1.66 6.94
CA GLU A 14 12.82 -2.93 6.25
C GLU A 14 11.47 -2.94 5.54
N VAL A 15 10.44 -2.38 6.15
CA VAL A 15 9.12 -2.28 5.57
C VAL A 15 9.14 -1.41 4.30
N ILE A 16 9.83 -0.28 4.36
CA ILE A 16 9.94 0.61 3.19
C ILE A 16 10.64 -0.11 2.03
N GLN A 17 11.71 -0.84 2.31
CA GLN A 17 12.39 -1.61 1.27
C GLN A 17 11.48 -2.70 0.68
N LEU A 18 10.73 -3.36 1.54
CA LEU A 18 9.77 -4.37 1.12
C LEU A 18 8.70 -3.77 0.22
N LEU A 19 8.15 -2.61 0.61
CA LEU A 19 7.12 -1.93 -0.18
C LEU A 19 7.64 -1.52 -1.55
N LYS A 20 8.88 -1.02 -1.63
CA LYS A 20 9.49 -0.66 -2.91
C LYS A 20 9.55 -1.85 -3.85
N LYS A 21 9.98 -3.00 -3.36
CA LYS A 21 10.06 -4.22 -4.17
C LYS A 21 8.69 -4.71 -4.59
N LEU A 22 7.76 -4.75 -3.64
CA LEU A 22 6.41 -5.21 -3.89
C LEU A 22 5.71 -4.35 -4.93
N LEU A 23 5.75 -3.04 -4.76
CA LEU A 23 5.07 -2.10 -5.65
C LEU A 23 5.63 -2.18 -7.06
N LYS A 24 6.94 -2.26 -7.18
CA LYS A 24 7.58 -2.42 -8.49
C LYS A 24 7.10 -3.69 -9.18
N ARG A 25 7.02 -4.78 -8.44
CA ARG A 25 6.61 -6.07 -8.97
C ARG A 25 5.15 -6.09 -9.39
N GLU A 26 4.29 -5.38 -8.65
CA GLU A 26 2.87 -5.29 -8.94
C GLU A 26 2.55 -4.22 -9.99
N GLY A 27 3.57 -3.58 -10.55
CA GLY A 27 3.39 -2.60 -11.61
C GLY A 27 3.03 -1.20 -11.14
N TYR A 28 3.27 -0.89 -9.87
CA TYR A 28 3.02 0.44 -9.32
C TYR A 28 4.26 1.30 -9.41
N GLU A 29 4.04 2.60 -9.57
CA GLU A 29 5.09 3.61 -9.48
C GLU A 29 4.92 4.36 -8.17
N ILE A 30 6.03 4.60 -7.50
CA ILE A 30 6.01 5.34 -6.24
C ILE A 30 5.97 6.82 -6.57
N GLU A 31 4.90 7.49 -6.13
CA GLU A 31 4.70 8.91 -6.36
C GLU A 31 5.45 9.73 -5.32
N ASN A 32 5.41 9.28 -4.06
CA ASN A 32 6.03 10.00 -2.98
C ASN A 32 6.37 9.07 -1.83
N ILE A 33 7.51 9.32 -1.20
CA ILE A 33 7.90 8.68 0.05
C ILE A 33 8.32 9.80 0.99
N ASP A 34 7.61 9.93 2.11
CA ASP A 34 8.01 10.88 3.13
C ASP A 34 8.49 10.12 4.36
N PRO A 35 9.83 10.01 4.56
CA PRO A 35 10.36 9.27 5.70
C PRO A 35 10.07 9.90 7.05
N HIS A 36 9.79 11.20 7.10
CA HIS A 36 9.47 11.86 8.36
C HIS A 36 8.05 11.57 8.80
N GLU A 37 7.12 11.52 7.84
CA GLU A 37 5.72 11.21 8.10
C GLU A 37 5.43 9.75 7.88
N THR A 38 6.41 9.00 7.35
CA THR A 38 6.29 7.57 7.04
C THR A 38 5.06 7.27 6.17
N ILE A 39 4.90 8.06 5.13
CA ILE A 39 3.84 7.88 4.15
C ILE A 39 4.45 7.51 2.82
N VAL A 40 3.93 6.44 2.22
CA VAL A 40 4.30 6.03 0.87
C VAL A 40 3.05 6.09 0.02
N ILE A 41 3.12 6.82 -1.10
CA ILE A 41 2.01 6.90 -2.04
C ILE A 41 2.47 6.32 -3.37
N ALA A 42 1.71 5.37 -3.88
CA ALA A 42 1.99 4.71 -5.14
C ALA A 42 0.77 4.73 -6.03
N TYR A 43 0.99 4.68 -7.33
CA TYR A 43 -0.11 4.63 -8.28
C TYR A 43 0.18 3.65 -9.40
N ARG A 44 -0.88 3.17 -10.01
CA ARG A 44 -0.80 2.34 -11.20
C ARG A 44 -1.77 2.90 -12.23
N SER A 45 -1.21 3.36 -13.35
CA SER A 45 -2.04 3.81 -14.47
C SER A 45 -2.48 2.60 -15.26
N GLY A 46 -3.78 2.54 -15.55
CA GLY A 46 -4.28 1.49 -16.41
C GLY A 46 -3.92 1.79 -17.86
N LYS A 47 -3.79 0.73 -18.64
CA LYS A 47 -3.69 0.87 -20.10
C LYS A 47 -5.07 1.20 -20.61
N LEU A 48 -5.21 2.03 -21.62
CA LEU A 48 -6.47 2.31 -22.33
C LEU A 48 -7.71 1.90 -21.49
N PHE A 49 -8.62 2.65 -21.20
CA PHE A 49 -9.87 2.33 -20.47
C PHE A 49 -9.72 1.81 -19.04
N SER A 50 -8.53 1.52 -18.59
CA SER A 50 -8.32 1.09 -17.20
C SER A 50 -8.28 2.31 -16.27
N LYS A 51 -8.83 2.15 -15.09
CA LYS A 51 -8.87 3.22 -14.09
C LYS A 51 -7.53 3.34 -13.38
N LYS A 52 -7.16 4.57 -13.04
CA LYS A 52 -5.98 4.80 -12.23
C LYS A 52 -6.23 4.33 -10.81
N LYS A 53 -5.31 3.55 -10.29
CA LYS A 53 -5.35 3.07 -8.90
C LYS A 53 -4.28 3.78 -8.10
N ARG A 54 -4.64 4.29 -6.95
CA ARG A 54 -3.71 4.94 -6.04
C ARG A 54 -3.80 4.26 -4.69
N VAL A 55 -2.65 3.98 -4.09
CA VAL A 55 -2.59 3.33 -2.80
C VAL A 55 -1.71 4.16 -1.88
N MET A 56 -2.22 4.46 -0.71
CA MET A 56 -1.47 5.17 0.32
C MET A 56 -1.16 4.22 1.45
N PHE A 57 0.10 4.20 1.86
CA PHE A 57 0.58 3.40 2.98
C PHE A 57 1.00 4.35 4.09
N GLN A 58 0.34 4.26 5.23
CA GLN A 58 0.76 4.99 6.42
C GLN A 58 1.49 4.02 7.33
N ILE A 59 2.74 4.32 7.61
CA ILE A 59 3.63 3.44 8.36
C ILE A 59 3.88 4.03 9.73
N SER A 60 3.64 3.26 10.76
CA SER A 60 3.88 3.68 12.13
C SER A 60 4.54 2.55 12.91
N SER A 61 5.21 2.90 13.99
CA SER A 61 5.89 1.93 14.83
C SER A 61 5.33 2.03 16.25
N PRO A 62 4.28 1.25 16.57
CA PRO A 62 3.74 1.26 17.93
C PRO A 62 4.71 0.71 18.96
N ASP A 63 5.68 -0.08 18.52
CA ASP A 63 6.69 -0.70 19.36
C ASP A 63 7.99 -0.76 18.56
N SER A 64 9.13 -0.82 19.25
CA SER A 64 10.45 -0.85 18.59
C SER A 64 10.64 -2.06 17.67
N SER A 65 9.93 -3.14 17.89
CA SER A 65 10.03 -4.37 17.10
C SER A 65 8.83 -4.59 16.18
N LEU A 66 7.87 -3.68 16.19
CA LEU A 66 6.63 -3.85 15.45
C LEU A 66 6.36 -2.65 14.56
N THR A 67 6.01 -2.90 13.31
CA THR A 67 5.65 -1.85 12.38
C THR A 67 4.22 -2.11 11.89
N ARG A 68 3.43 -1.05 11.91
CA ARG A 68 2.05 -1.07 11.45
C ARG A 68 1.96 -0.34 10.12
N ILE A 69 1.27 -0.95 9.17
CA ILE A 69 1.01 -0.34 7.86
C ILE A 69 -0.51 -0.24 7.68
N ASP A 70 -1.00 0.97 7.51
CA ASP A 70 -2.40 1.19 7.17
C ASP A 70 -2.49 1.46 5.67
N VAL A 71 -3.23 0.62 4.96
CA VAL A 71 -3.34 0.65 3.51
C VAL A 71 -4.69 1.20 3.11
N THR A 72 -4.68 2.27 2.32
CA THR A 72 -5.89 2.87 1.79
C THR A 72 -5.79 2.93 0.27
N ALA A 73 -6.75 2.36 -0.43
CA ALA A 73 -6.77 2.35 -1.88
C ALA A 73 -7.87 3.26 -2.42
N THR A 74 -7.58 3.95 -3.51
CA THR A 74 -8.54 4.78 -4.22
C THR A 74 -8.49 4.41 -5.70
N ILE A 75 -9.64 4.14 -6.27
CA ILE A 75 -9.77 3.82 -7.69
C ILE A 75 -10.53 4.96 -8.37
N GLU A 76 -9.86 5.65 -9.29
CA GLU A 76 -10.48 6.73 -10.04
C GLU A 76 -11.34 6.16 -11.16
N GLY A 77 -12.52 6.74 -11.37
CA GLY A 77 -13.41 6.31 -12.43
C GLY A 77 -14.82 6.83 -12.24
N ARG A 78 -15.71 6.45 -13.17
CA ARG A 78 -17.08 6.93 -13.19
C ARG A 78 -17.87 6.58 -11.94
N LYS A 79 -17.64 5.40 -11.42
CA LYS A 79 -18.30 4.94 -10.21
C LYS A 79 -17.25 4.51 -9.23
N LYS A 80 -17.28 5.13 -8.07
CA LYS A 80 -16.47 4.67 -6.97
C LYS A 80 -17.10 3.40 -6.44
N SER A 81 -16.37 2.32 -6.51
CA SER A 81 -16.79 1.07 -5.91
C SER A 81 -15.98 0.85 -4.65
N LYS A 82 -16.63 0.98 -3.50
CA LYS A 82 -15.99 0.70 -2.23
C LYS A 82 -15.53 -0.74 -2.16
N GLU A 83 -16.31 -1.64 -2.75
CA GLU A 83 -15.96 -3.06 -2.78
C GLU A 83 -14.67 -3.31 -3.52
N ASP A 84 -14.48 -2.63 -4.66
CA ASP A 84 -13.24 -2.77 -5.45
C ASP A 84 -12.05 -2.20 -4.70
N GLU A 85 -12.24 -1.07 -4.01
CA GLU A 85 -11.17 -0.46 -3.21
C GLU A 85 -10.80 -1.36 -2.04
N GLU A 86 -11.79 -1.90 -1.34
CA GLU A 86 -11.55 -2.83 -0.24
C GLU A 86 -10.84 -4.10 -0.73
N ALA A 87 -11.26 -4.64 -1.85
CA ALA A 87 -10.64 -5.82 -2.44
C ALA A 87 -9.17 -5.56 -2.78
N LEU A 88 -8.87 -4.37 -3.28
CA LEU A 88 -7.51 -3.99 -3.60
C LEU A 88 -6.66 -3.85 -2.33
N GLU A 89 -7.22 -3.24 -1.29
CA GLU A 89 -6.53 -3.10 0.00
C GLU A 89 -6.21 -4.47 0.59
N GLU A 90 -7.17 -5.37 0.58
CA GLU A 90 -6.99 -6.73 1.08
C GLU A 90 -5.93 -7.48 0.28
N LYS A 91 -5.95 -7.32 -1.03
CA LYS A 91 -4.96 -7.96 -1.90
C LYS A 91 -3.55 -7.46 -1.58
N ILE A 92 -3.40 -6.16 -1.38
CA ILE A 92 -2.10 -5.57 -1.09
C ILE A 92 -1.59 -6.02 0.28
N VAL A 93 -2.44 -6.04 1.30
CA VAL A 93 -2.06 -6.53 2.63
C VAL A 93 -1.64 -8.00 2.54
N SER A 94 -2.38 -8.79 1.78
CA SER A 94 -2.04 -10.19 1.55
C SER A 94 -0.67 -10.35 0.90
N ARG A 95 -0.35 -9.51 -0.08
CA ARG A 95 0.96 -9.51 -0.74
C ARG A 95 2.06 -9.08 0.20
N ILE A 96 1.80 -8.12 1.08
CA ILE A 96 2.78 -7.70 2.09
C ILE A 96 3.18 -8.87 2.96
N TYR A 97 2.20 -9.61 3.47
CA TYR A 97 2.47 -10.79 4.30
C TYR A 97 3.22 -11.87 3.52
N TYR A 98 2.86 -12.04 2.26
CA TYR A 98 3.52 -13.03 1.41
C TYR A 98 5.01 -12.70 1.22
N TYR A 99 5.33 -11.44 1.00
CA TYR A 99 6.71 -11.01 0.71
C TYR A 99 7.61 -11.02 1.94
N ILE A 100 7.03 -10.99 3.13
CA ILE A 100 7.81 -10.94 4.36
C ILE A 100 8.19 -12.33 4.88
N GLN A 101 7.54 -13.35 4.38
CA GLN A 101 7.83 -14.73 4.79
C GLN A 101 9.10 -15.26 4.17
#